data_97e2d031f62f1cf9a49a551fc5d0f168
#
_entry.id   97e2d031f62f1cf9a49a551fc5d0f168
#
_cell.length_a   1.000
_cell.length_b   1.000
_cell.length_c   1.000
_cell.angle_alpha   90.00
_cell.angle_beta   90.00
_cell.angle_gamma   90.00
#
_symmetry.space_group_name_H-M   'P 1'
#
loop_
_entity.id
_entity.type
_entity.pdbx_description
1 polymer ?
#
loop_
_entity_poly.entity_id
_entity_poly.type
_entity_poly.pdbx_seq_one_letter_code
_entity_poly.pdbx_strand_id
1 'polypeptide(L)'
;MARIFRNLKEIAIPQGAYVNKTDGRVFIYTTPSATRRKSARKVIGRAASTTTMYPNETFKALYPQEWQSYYPEDDTPEFVVSCGLYALMLGAGYHSGLYQTLVASYGAKIANHIMDFAMYSIKERSNVALSFESVMKAEMCFSRHIFSDDWWSHFFSSELTEQASYQFRKAWLHKCKENGIDSVWLSLDGSNVDCASENVRLADKGKGKSGRTDSNLVGFLYAVDAQTGMPVTYFVNPGGVVDSKAITQAVEFLSGEGISVKGFILDRGFCYLNVIELLDEKKYDYVMMLKSNTSGYTGMYSKYADTIRWNVDYLVSENSVFGISKEENVFANTPKTVALFLDGANGSERASTLIKKVYKAYRTALMKLDENKEIVIPNDVQQYLSVSNDGKPIILKDKWQSDVNEKGYYAIASSKPLSAEEIYNIYYLRDASEKQFMFLKTQLGFNALRVHSDEAAKNKLMIAFVAGVLRNEIQRACKAEDEPVNSMLSSMDRIQLYYASEHTYAVSRFPSMKQKDLLGHFNIEPADFLEFVKYYNARAFTAVYSETCAMPERKQAEPRRRGRPPKNNSKPIQKEPRKRGRKPGSKNKPKEEVTAPLPKRGRGRPRKTQQETVAVKRGPGRPKGSKNKPKVT
;
A
#
# COMPACT_ATOMS: atom_id res chain seq x y z
N MET A 1 -29.00 2.43 14.66
CA MET A 1 -28.91 2.55 16.12
C MET A 1 -29.33 1.28 16.89
N ALA A 2 -30.19 0.41 16.38
CA ALA A 2 -30.63 -0.80 17.11
C ALA A 2 -29.61 -1.96 17.15
N ARG A 3 -28.56 -1.94 16.32
CA ARG A 3 -27.59 -3.06 16.21
C ARG A 3 -26.37 -2.97 17.14
N ILE A 4 -26.07 -1.79 17.68
CA ILE A 4 -24.93 -1.57 18.60
C ILE A 4 -25.09 -2.33 19.92
N PHE A 5 -26.30 -2.80 20.24
CA PHE A 5 -26.65 -3.43 21.52
C PHE A 5 -26.73 -4.95 21.46
N ARG A 6 -26.40 -5.61 20.36
CA ARG A 6 -26.59 -7.07 20.21
C ARG A 6 -25.77 -7.92 21.19
N ASN A 7 -24.67 -7.40 21.71
CA ASN A 7 -23.79 -8.12 22.63
C ASN A 7 -23.84 -7.57 24.06
N LEU A 8 -24.63 -6.53 24.33
CA LEU A 8 -24.77 -6.01 25.68
C LEU A 8 -25.84 -6.79 26.45
N LYS A 9 -25.50 -7.26 27.66
CA LYS A 9 -26.47 -7.84 28.58
C LYS A 9 -27.39 -6.76 29.09
N GLU A 10 -28.63 -7.10 29.25
CA GLU A 10 -29.62 -6.26 29.94
C GLU A 10 -29.32 -6.27 31.43
N ILE A 11 -29.14 -5.08 32.03
CA ILE A 11 -28.79 -4.92 33.44
C ILE A 11 -29.86 -4.09 34.19
N ALA A 12 -29.92 -4.19 35.48
CA ALA A 12 -30.81 -3.36 36.30
C ALA A 12 -30.44 -1.88 36.19
N ILE A 13 -31.45 -1.01 36.13
CA ILE A 13 -31.22 0.44 36.16
C ILE A 13 -30.72 0.82 37.56
N PRO A 14 -29.56 1.50 37.70
CA PRO A 14 -28.99 1.88 38.98
C PRO A 14 -29.93 2.76 39.81
N GLN A 15 -29.85 2.61 41.10
CA GLN A 15 -30.62 3.46 42.01
C GLN A 15 -30.23 4.94 41.81
N GLY A 16 -31.22 5.81 41.72
CA GLY A 16 -31.00 7.25 41.44
C GLY A 16 -30.85 7.62 39.98
N ALA A 17 -30.90 6.66 39.07
CA ALA A 17 -30.97 6.94 37.64
C ALA A 17 -32.41 7.23 37.19
N TYR A 18 -32.55 8.00 36.11
CA TYR A 18 -33.81 8.44 35.55
C TYR A 18 -33.93 8.00 34.10
N VAL A 19 -35.11 7.52 33.72
CA VAL A 19 -35.43 7.16 32.35
C VAL A 19 -36.14 8.34 31.67
N ASN A 20 -35.60 8.80 30.56
CA ASN A 20 -36.32 9.76 29.70
C ASN A 20 -37.41 9.01 28.92
N LYS A 21 -38.65 9.30 29.20
CA LYS A 21 -39.83 8.63 28.60
C LYS A 21 -39.95 8.90 27.08
N THR A 22 -39.36 9.98 26.58
CA THR A 22 -39.48 10.39 25.17
C THR A 22 -38.51 9.64 24.26
N ASP A 23 -37.28 9.40 24.70
CA ASP A 23 -36.22 8.83 23.90
C ASP A 23 -35.59 7.55 24.48
N GLY A 24 -36.06 7.11 25.67
CA GLY A 24 -35.59 5.91 26.35
C GLY A 24 -34.17 5.99 26.90
N ARG A 25 -33.54 7.16 26.96
CA ARG A 25 -32.20 7.32 27.54
C ARG A 25 -32.28 7.23 29.04
N VAL A 26 -31.34 6.47 29.63
CA VAL A 26 -31.15 6.40 31.09
C VAL A 26 -30.01 7.32 31.47
N PHE A 27 -30.22 8.19 32.45
CA PHE A 27 -29.22 9.17 32.87
C PHE A 27 -29.17 9.33 34.37
N ILE A 28 -28.05 9.80 34.86
CA ILE A 28 -27.86 10.20 36.24
C ILE A 28 -27.38 11.65 36.33
N TYR A 29 -27.60 12.26 37.51
CA TYR A 29 -27.01 13.57 37.83
C TYR A 29 -25.73 13.36 38.64
N THR A 30 -24.64 14.02 38.25
CA THR A 30 -23.35 13.98 38.95
C THR A 30 -23.23 15.04 40.04
N THR A 31 -24.29 15.86 40.23
CA THR A 31 -24.35 16.92 41.23
C THR A 31 -25.50 16.68 42.20
N PRO A 32 -25.41 17.14 43.50
CA PRO A 32 -26.48 17.07 44.46
C PRO A 32 -27.81 17.67 43.98
N SER A 33 -28.92 17.22 44.52
CA SER A 33 -30.27 17.61 44.08
C SER A 33 -30.55 19.12 44.08
N ALA A 34 -29.95 19.88 44.98
CA ALA A 34 -30.11 21.33 45.08
C ALA A 34 -29.50 22.12 43.92
N THR A 35 -28.57 21.54 43.18
CA THR A 35 -27.81 22.21 42.08
C THR A 35 -27.99 21.51 40.74
N ARG A 36 -29.00 20.67 40.57
CA ARG A 36 -29.22 19.89 39.34
C ARG A 36 -29.50 20.78 38.13
N ARG A 37 -28.56 20.84 37.18
CA ARG A 37 -28.72 21.48 35.87
C ARG A 37 -28.73 20.42 34.76
N LYS A 38 -29.36 20.72 33.61
CA LYS A 38 -29.34 19.81 32.46
C LYS A 38 -27.90 19.42 32.02
N SER A 39 -26.95 20.33 32.19
CA SER A 39 -25.53 20.09 31.89
C SER A 39 -24.85 19.09 32.83
N ALA A 40 -25.43 18.80 34.00
CA ALA A 40 -24.92 17.82 34.96
C ALA A 40 -25.47 16.40 34.72
N ARG A 41 -26.29 16.19 33.69
CA ARG A 41 -26.80 14.87 33.34
C ARG A 41 -25.80 14.09 32.53
N LYS A 42 -25.56 12.85 32.92
CA LYS A 42 -24.76 11.91 32.14
C LYS A 42 -25.64 10.74 31.71
N VAL A 43 -25.64 10.43 30.43
CA VAL A 43 -26.39 9.30 29.86
C VAL A 43 -25.57 8.04 30.08
N ILE A 44 -26.13 7.08 30.85
CA ILE A 44 -25.47 5.84 31.25
C ILE A 44 -25.97 4.61 30.48
N GLY A 45 -26.99 4.76 29.65
CA GLY A 45 -27.52 3.65 28.88
C GLY A 45 -28.85 3.98 28.21
N ARG A 46 -29.52 2.94 27.72
CA ARG A 46 -30.86 3.02 27.14
C ARG A 46 -31.77 1.98 27.79
N ALA A 47 -32.95 2.39 28.19
CA ALA A 47 -33.93 1.50 28.81
C ALA A 47 -34.33 0.36 27.85
N ALA A 48 -34.23 -0.85 28.35
CA ALA A 48 -34.79 -2.06 27.74
C ALA A 48 -36.20 -2.31 28.24
N SER A 49 -36.44 -1.99 29.54
CA SER A 49 -37.73 -2.06 30.20
C SER A 49 -37.86 -0.89 31.20
N THR A 50 -38.89 -0.92 32.05
CA THR A 50 -39.05 0.06 33.13
C THR A 50 -38.01 -0.10 34.25
N THR A 51 -37.39 -1.25 34.39
CA THR A 51 -36.45 -1.61 35.45
C THR A 51 -35.06 -1.98 34.94
N THR A 52 -34.89 -2.17 33.62
CA THR A 52 -33.66 -2.65 33.04
C THR A 52 -33.19 -1.75 31.91
N MET A 53 -31.89 -1.79 31.63
CA MET A 53 -31.27 -1.00 30.57
C MET A 53 -30.12 -1.74 29.89
N TYR A 54 -29.78 -1.34 28.68
CA TYR A 54 -28.50 -1.63 28.03
C TYR A 54 -27.51 -0.52 28.40
N PRO A 55 -26.44 -0.86 29.15
CA PRO A 55 -25.45 0.13 29.58
C PRO A 55 -24.59 0.62 28.44
N ASN A 56 -23.92 1.77 28.61
CA ASN A 56 -22.94 2.32 27.69
C ASN A 56 -21.60 2.57 28.39
N GLU A 57 -20.61 3.08 27.65
CA GLU A 57 -19.28 3.40 28.18
C GLU A 57 -19.30 4.39 29.36
N THR A 58 -20.30 5.24 29.44
CA THR A 58 -20.49 6.13 30.61
C THR A 58 -20.87 5.36 31.87
N PHE A 59 -21.69 4.32 31.72
CA PHE A 59 -22.02 3.41 32.84
C PHE A 59 -20.76 2.68 33.29
N LYS A 60 -19.99 2.11 32.36
CA LYS A 60 -18.72 1.45 32.63
C LYS A 60 -17.77 2.34 33.44
N ALA A 61 -17.61 3.62 33.01
CA ALA A 61 -16.73 4.57 33.66
C ALA A 61 -17.21 5.00 35.06
N LEU A 62 -18.52 5.03 35.31
CA LEU A 62 -19.09 5.48 36.57
C LEU A 62 -19.36 4.35 37.58
N TYR A 63 -19.56 3.14 37.08
CA TYR A 63 -19.92 1.94 37.84
C TYR A 63 -19.01 0.75 37.45
N PRO A 64 -17.69 0.87 37.63
CA PRO A 64 -16.75 -0.14 37.13
C PRO A 64 -16.93 -1.50 37.81
N GLN A 65 -17.30 -1.51 39.11
CA GLN A 65 -17.53 -2.77 39.85
C GLN A 65 -18.80 -3.49 39.39
N GLU A 66 -19.89 -2.75 39.21
CA GLU A 66 -21.13 -3.27 38.65
C GLU A 66 -20.97 -3.74 37.24
N TRP A 67 -20.25 -2.98 36.42
CA TRP A 67 -19.93 -3.43 35.08
C TRP A 67 -19.19 -4.76 35.09
N GLN A 68 -18.15 -4.89 35.90
CA GLN A 68 -17.34 -6.10 36.03
C GLN A 68 -18.17 -7.32 36.50
N SER A 69 -19.22 -7.11 37.31
CA SER A 69 -20.12 -8.19 37.72
C SER A 69 -20.99 -8.72 36.57
N TYR A 70 -21.39 -7.87 35.64
CA TYR A 70 -22.22 -8.24 34.49
C TYR A 70 -21.38 -8.72 33.29
N TYR A 71 -20.14 -8.24 33.14
CA TYR A 71 -19.22 -8.48 32.05
C TYR A 71 -17.81 -8.90 32.54
N PRO A 72 -17.68 -10.05 33.20
CA PRO A 72 -16.44 -10.42 33.89
C PRO A 72 -15.28 -10.72 32.92
N GLU A 73 -15.55 -11.01 31.65
CA GLU A 73 -14.53 -11.39 30.68
C GLU A 73 -14.19 -10.29 29.67
N ASP A 74 -15.08 -9.31 29.46
CA ASP A 74 -14.91 -8.28 28.40
C ASP A 74 -14.32 -6.95 28.90
N ASP A 75 -13.99 -6.85 30.19
CA ASP A 75 -13.82 -5.57 30.86
C ASP A 75 -12.43 -5.26 31.37
N THR A 76 -11.50 -6.15 31.15
CA THR A 76 -10.09 -5.78 31.36
C THR A 76 -9.69 -4.82 30.23
N PRO A 77 -9.40 -3.54 30.56
CA PRO A 77 -8.79 -2.66 29.57
C PRO A 77 -7.57 -3.36 29.01
N GLU A 78 -7.37 -3.29 27.70
CA GLU A 78 -6.15 -3.82 27.09
C GLU A 78 -4.95 -3.32 27.88
N PHE A 79 -4.21 -4.21 28.53
CA PHE A 79 -3.08 -3.82 29.38
C PHE A 79 -2.01 -3.07 28.61
N VAL A 80 -1.95 -3.32 27.32
CA VAL A 80 -0.98 -2.70 26.41
C VAL A 80 -1.69 -2.26 25.13
N VAL A 81 -1.53 -0.98 24.77
CA VAL A 81 -2.04 -0.40 23.53
C VAL A 81 -0.86 0.16 22.74
N SER A 82 -0.71 -0.27 21.48
CA SER A 82 0.29 0.29 20.59
C SER A 82 -0.13 1.70 20.12
N CYS A 83 0.80 2.65 20.12
CA CYS A 83 0.54 4.02 19.68
C CYS A 83 1.52 4.50 18.58
N GLY A 84 2.51 3.69 18.25
CA GLY A 84 3.53 4.10 17.28
C GLY A 84 2.99 4.21 15.86
N LEU A 85 2.15 3.27 15.44
CA LEU A 85 1.54 3.33 14.11
C LEU A 85 0.59 4.52 13.99
N TYR A 86 -0.22 4.79 15.01
CA TYR A 86 -1.05 6.00 15.07
C TYR A 86 -0.21 7.27 14.89
N ALA A 87 0.87 7.41 15.65
CA ALA A 87 1.76 8.57 15.56
C ALA A 87 2.34 8.72 14.14
N LEU A 88 2.80 7.62 13.54
CA LEU A 88 3.34 7.62 12.20
C LEU A 88 2.31 8.03 11.14
N MET A 89 1.09 7.48 11.20
CA MET A 89 -0.02 7.82 10.29
C MET A 89 -0.46 9.28 10.47
N LEU A 90 -0.52 9.74 11.72
CA LEU A 90 -0.82 11.12 12.05
C LEU A 90 0.20 12.08 11.44
N GLY A 91 1.49 11.78 11.65
CA GLY A 91 2.60 12.57 11.10
C GLY A 91 2.58 12.61 9.58
N ALA A 92 2.48 11.47 8.91
CA ALA A 92 2.39 11.38 7.46
C ALA A 92 1.17 12.11 6.90
N GLY A 93 0.00 11.99 7.56
CA GLY A 93 -1.22 12.68 7.17
C GLY A 93 -1.14 14.20 7.28
N TYR A 94 -0.53 14.71 8.34
CA TYR A 94 -0.31 16.15 8.50
C TYR A 94 0.78 16.69 7.58
N HIS A 95 1.88 15.97 7.42
CA HIS A 95 3.00 16.39 6.57
C HIS A 95 2.58 16.52 5.10
N SER A 96 1.84 15.56 4.58
CA SER A 96 1.30 15.62 3.21
C SER A 96 0.14 16.61 3.05
N GLY A 97 -0.53 17.01 4.13
CA GLY A 97 -1.78 17.76 4.12
C GLY A 97 -3.02 16.90 3.86
N LEU A 98 -2.85 15.57 3.80
CA LEU A 98 -3.94 14.63 3.53
C LEU A 98 -5.02 14.68 4.62
N TYR A 99 -4.61 14.67 5.88
CA TYR A 99 -5.56 14.68 6.99
C TYR A 99 -6.42 15.94 7.00
N GLN A 100 -5.79 17.12 6.81
CA GLN A 100 -6.50 18.39 6.72
C GLN A 100 -7.48 18.41 5.54
N THR A 101 -7.08 17.83 4.41
CA THR A 101 -7.93 17.72 3.21
C THR A 101 -9.14 16.81 3.47
N LEU A 102 -8.93 15.68 4.17
CA LEU A 102 -10.02 14.80 4.59
C LEU A 102 -10.99 15.50 5.54
N VAL A 103 -10.47 16.22 6.54
CA VAL A 103 -11.30 16.98 7.50
C VAL A 103 -12.11 18.08 6.80
N ALA A 104 -11.51 18.80 5.87
CA ALA A 104 -12.21 19.82 5.10
C ALA A 104 -13.33 19.26 4.21
N SER A 105 -13.15 18.05 3.68
CA SER A 105 -14.10 17.43 2.73
C SER A 105 -15.20 16.63 3.41
N TYR A 106 -14.90 15.96 4.51
CA TYR A 106 -15.80 15.01 5.18
C TYR A 106 -16.16 15.40 6.63
N GLY A 107 -15.48 16.39 7.21
CA GLY A 107 -15.55 16.67 8.64
C GLY A 107 -14.66 15.71 9.47
N ALA A 108 -14.23 16.17 10.64
CA ALA A 108 -13.25 15.47 11.49
C ALA A 108 -13.66 14.04 11.87
N LYS A 109 -14.95 13.81 12.15
CA LYS A 109 -15.46 12.48 12.54
C LYS A 109 -15.26 11.45 11.44
N ILE A 110 -15.70 11.75 10.23
CA ILE A 110 -15.58 10.84 9.07
C ILE A 110 -14.10 10.71 8.65
N ALA A 111 -13.34 11.80 8.68
CA ALA A 111 -11.91 11.77 8.40
C ALA A 111 -11.16 10.80 9.34
N ASN A 112 -11.48 10.80 10.64
CA ASN A 112 -10.92 9.87 11.61
C ASN A 112 -11.25 8.41 11.29
N HIS A 113 -12.49 8.10 10.88
CA HIS A 113 -12.86 6.75 10.46
C HIS A 113 -12.10 6.32 9.19
N ILE A 114 -11.94 7.23 8.22
CA ILE A 114 -11.15 6.96 7.02
C ILE A 114 -9.69 6.64 7.39
N MET A 115 -9.08 7.42 8.30
CA MET A 115 -7.72 7.20 8.76
C MET A 115 -7.57 5.88 9.51
N ASP A 116 -8.54 5.51 10.35
CA ASP A 116 -8.52 4.24 11.08
C ASP A 116 -8.58 3.04 10.15
N PHE A 117 -9.44 3.09 9.13
CA PHE A 117 -9.52 1.98 8.18
C PHE A 117 -8.30 1.92 7.25
N ALA A 118 -7.72 3.06 6.89
CA ALA A 118 -6.46 3.11 6.15
C ALA A 118 -5.30 2.53 6.98
N MET A 119 -5.21 2.89 8.27
CA MET A 119 -4.23 2.35 9.21
C MET A 119 -4.39 0.84 9.39
N TYR A 120 -5.62 0.37 9.61
CA TYR A 120 -5.94 -1.05 9.67
C TYR A 120 -5.52 -1.80 8.41
N SER A 121 -5.84 -1.24 7.23
CA SER A 121 -5.51 -1.86 5.95
C SER A 121 -4.00 -2.00 5.75
N ILE A 122 -3.22 -1.01 6.19
CA ILE A 122 -1.75 -1.03 6.14
C ILE A 122 -1.19 -2.06 7.12
N LYS A 123 -1.74 -2.15 8.34
CA LYS A 123 -1.30 -3.07 9.39
C LYS A 123 -1.60 -4.53 9.03
N GLU A 124 -2.85 -4.82 8.74
CA GLU A 124 -3.34 -6.18 8.52
C GLU A 124 -3.23 -6.67 7.08
N ARG A 125 -2.81 -5.78 6.17
CA ARG A 125 -2.76 -6.08 4.73
C ARG A 125 -4.09 -6.61 4.20
N SER A 126 -5.17 -6.04 4.68
CA SER A 126 -6.54 -6.48 4.44
C SER A 126 -7.49 -5.30 4.24
N ASN A 127 -8.45 -5.47 3.33
CA ASN A 127 -9.58 -4.56 3.17
C ASN A 127 -10.88 -5.11 3.77
N VAL A 128 -10.81 -6.21 4.55
CA VAL A 128 -11.96 -6.92 5.10
C VAL A 128 -12.16 -6.51 6.56
N ALA A 129 -13.28 -5.90 6.87
CA ALA A 129 -13.57 -5.35 8.20
C ALA A 129 -13.80 -6.41 9.32
N LEU A 130 -13.93 -7.68 8.95
CA LEU A 130 -14.25 -8.77 9.90
C LEU A 130 -13.28 -8.82 11.10
N SER A 131 -12.00 -8.58 10.87
CA SER A 131 -10.97 -8.58 11.92
C SER A 131 -10.69 -7.19 12.49
N PHE A 132 -11.40 -6.14 12.03
CA PHE A 132 -11.10 -4.77 12.43
C PHE A 132 -11.17 -4.57 13.96
N GLU A 133 -12.27 -4.98 14.57
CA GLU A 133 -12.48 -4.82 16.01
C GLU A 133 -11.39 -5.54 16.82
N SER A 134 -11.09 -6.79 16.48
CA SER A 134 -10.11 -7.60 17.22
C SER A 134 -8.68 -7.05 17.11
N VAL A 135 -8.31 -6.52 15.95
CA VAL A 135 -6.97 -5.95 15.71
C VAL A 135 -6.83 -4.57 16.33
N MET A 136 -7.84 -3.71 16.11
CA MET A 136 -7.74 -2.30 16.48
C MET A 136 -7.99 -2.05 17.97
N LYS A 137 -8.48 -3.03 18.72
CA LYS A 137 -8.56 -2.95 20.20
C LYS A 137 -7.19 -2.70 20.86
N ALA A 138 -6.13 -3.29 20.32
CA ALA A 138 -4.77 -3.13 20.83
C ALA A 138 -4.02 -1.93 20.21
N GLU A 139 -4.71 -1.09 19.44
CA GLU A 139 -4.13 0.06 18.74
C GLU A 139 -4.77 1.38 19.22
N MET A 140 -3.96 2.42 19.29
CA MET A 140 -4.47 3.78 19.41
C MET A 140 -5.07 4.21 18.07
N CYS A 141 -6.37 4.50 18.03
CA CYS A 141 -7.11 4.88 16.83
C CYS A 141 -7.38 6.39 16.77
N PHE A 142 -7.66 6.91 15.56
CA PHE A 142 -8.13 8.29 15.35
C PHE A 142 -9.55 8.47 15.88
N SER A 143 -10.41 7.48 15.65
CA SER A 143 -11.76 7.46 16.20
C SER A 143 -11.76 7.04 17.66
N ARG A 144 -12.79 7.47 18.36
CA ARG A 144 -12.97 7.11 19.76
C ARG A 144 -13.45 5.66 19.95
N HIS A 145 -14.27 5.18 19.02
CA HIS A 145 -14.86 3.85 19.09
C HIS A 145 -14.27 2.93 18.05
N ILE A 146 -14.13 1.68 18.44
CA ILE A 146 -13.81 0.58 17.56
C ILE A 146 -15.13 -0.04 17.12
N PHE A 147 -15.37 -0.08 15.83
CA PHE A 147 -16.63 -0.48 15.25
C PHE A 147 -16.58 -1.90 14.71
N SER A 148 -17.74 -2.58 14.74
CA SER A 148 -17.92 -3.91 14.15
C SER A 148 -17.90 -3.87 12.62
N ASP A 149 -17.75 -5.03 12.00
CA ASP A 149 -17.79 -5.21 10.55
C ASP A 149 -19.12 -4.77 9.92
N ASP A 150 -20.24 -5.01 10.61
CA ASP A 150 -21.58 -4.53 10.19
C ASP A 150 -21.61 -3.00 10.09
N TRP A 151 -21.02 -2.31 11.07
CA TRP A 151 -20.94 -0.85 11.06
C TRP A 151 -20.08 -0.34 9.88
N TRP A 152 -18.95 -0.97 9.63
CA TRP A 152 -18.08 -0.63 8.51
C TRP A 152 -18.77 -0.86 7.17
N SER A 153 -19.55 -1.93 7.06
CA SER A 153 -20.36 -2.20 5.86
C SER A 153 -21.36 -1.06 5.58
N HIS A 154 -22.02 -0.55 6.64
CA HIS A 154 -22.91 0.61 6.54
C HIS A 154 -22.14 1.89 6.22
N PHE A 155 -21.01 2.11 6.88
CA PHE A 155 -20.15 3.29 6.65
C PHE A 155 -19.75 3.42 5.18
N PHE A 156 -19.27 2.34 4.57
CA PHE A 156 -18.90 2.36 3.15
C PHE A 156 -20.08 2.58 2.21
N SER A 157 -21.27 2.14 2.59
CA SER A 157 -22.45 2.22 1.71
C SER A 157 -23.20 3.54 1.83
N SER A 158 -23.14 4.23 2.98
CA SER A 158 -24.09 5.31 3.30
C SER A 158 -23.47 6.58 3.87
N GLU A 159 -22.32 6.50 4.57
CA GLU A 159 -21.75 7.68 5.25
C GLU A 159 -20.82 8.50 4.35
N LEU A 160 -20.24 7.87 3.32
CA LEU A 160 -19.34 8.52 2.38
C LEU A 160 -20.07 8.89 1.10
N THR A 161 -20.39 10.16 0.94
CA THR A 161 -21.15 10.65 -0.23
C THR A 161 -20.24 10.86 -1.44
N GLU A 162 -20.80 10.69 -2.66
CA GLU A 162 -20.06 10.92 -3.90
C GLU A 162 -19.60 12.38 -4.03
N GLN A 163 -20.43 13.32 -3.56
CA GLN A 163 -20.10 14.74 -3.54
C GLN A 163 -18.88 15.02 -2.66
N ALA A 164 -18.83 14.48 -1.44
CA ALA A 164 -17.68 14.65 -0.54
C ALA A 164 -16.42 14.00 -1.12
N SER A 165 -16.55 12.83 -1.77
CA SER A 165 -15.44 12.15 -2.46
C SER A 165 -14.91 12.96 -3.64
N TYR A 166 -15.78 13.64 -4.39
CA TYR A 166 -15.39 14.55 -5.47
C TYR A 166 -14.65 15.78 -4.90
N GLN A 167 -15.18 16.42 -3.85
CA GLN A 167 -14.55 17.56 -3.18
C GLN A 167 -13.19 17.17 -2.60
N PHE A 168 -13.08 15.99 -2.01
CA PHE A 168 -11.80 15.47 -1.51
C PHE A 168 -10.77 15.34 -2.64
N ARG A 169 -11.12 14.71 -3.77
CA ARG A 169 -10.18 14.57 -4.90
C ARG A 169 -9.72 15.92 -5.43
N LYS A 170 -10.66 16.87 -5.54
CA LYS A 170 -10.35 18.24 -5.96
C LYS A 170 -9.42 18.95 -4.97
N ALA A 171 -9.77 18.96 -3.70
CA ALA A 171 -8.96 19.59 -2.65
C ALA A 171 -7.57 18.94 -2.52
N TRP A 172 -7.50 17.61 -2.69
CA TRP A 172 -6.23 16.90 -2.70
C TRP A 172 -5.34 17.29 -3.90
N LEU A 173 -5.90 17.47 -5.09
CA LEU A 173 -5.16 17.98 -6.24
C LEU A 173 -4.56 19.36 -5.97
N HIS A 174 -5.34 20.28 -5.38
CA HIS A 174 -4.83 21.58 -4.98
C HIS A 174 -3.69 21.45 -3.96
N LYS A 175 -3.84 20.52 -3.00
CA LYS A 175 -2.80 20.25 -2.02
C LYS A 175 -1.53 19.68 -2.63
N CYS A 176 -1.64 18.79 -3.61
CA CYS A 176 -0.52 18.30 -4.40
C CYS A 176 0.22 19.47 -5.07
N LYS A 177 -0.51 20.39 -5.67
CA LYS A 177 0.06 21.59 -6.30
C LYS A 177 0.82 22.47 -5.29
N GLU A 178 0.23 22.75 -4.13
CA GLU A 178 0.90 23.47 -3.04
C GLU A 178 2.19 22.78 -2.57
N ASN A 179 2.22 21.45 -2.62
CA ASN A 179 3.37 20.63 -2.28
C ASN A 179 4.41 20.52 -3.43
N GLY A 180 4.25 21.30 -4.50
CA GLY A 180 5.19 21.37 -5.63
C GLY A 180 4.93 20.32 -6.72
N ILE A 181 3.78 19.63 -6.68
CA ILE A 181 3.34 18.69 -7.72
C ILE A 181 2.41 19.45 -8.69
N ASP A 182 2.95 20.48 -9.33
CA ASP A 182 2.20 21.39 -10.20
C ASP A 182 2.50 21.18 -11.70
N SER A 183 3.65 20.57 -12.01
CA SER A 183 4.10 20.33 -13.37
C SER A 183 4.84 18.99 -13.48
N VAL A 184 4.13 17.91 -13.76
CA VAL A 184 4.59 16.54 -13.58
C VAL A 184 4.37 15.64 -14.79
N TRP A 185 5.19 14.62 -14.89
CA TRP A 185 4.89 13.42 -15.66
C TRP A 185 3.97 12.53 -14.84
N LEU A 186 2.78 12.27 -15.35
CA LEU A 186 1.82 11.37 -14.71
C LEU A 186 1.95 9.96 -15.28
N SER A 187 2.24 9.00 -14.43
CA SER A 187 2.08 7.61 -14.76
C SER A 187 0.63 7.20 -14.53
N LEU A 188 -0.04 6.84 -15.63
CA LEU A 188 -1.38 6.25 -15.57
C LEU A 188 -1.27 4.74 -15.75
N ASP A 189 -1.84 4.02 -14.82
CA ASP A 189 -2.01 2.57 -14.93
C ASP A 189 -3.44 2.21 -14.55
N GLY A 190 -4.01 1.26 -15.28
CA GLY A 190 -5.32 0.69 -15.02
C GLY A 190 -5.18 -0.68 -14.39
N SER A 191 -5.99 -0.95 -13.39
CA SER A 191 -6.05 -2.25 -12.77
C SER A 191 -7.48 -2.68 -12.51
N ASN A 192 -7.71 -3.98 -12.61
CA ASN A 192 -8.98 -4.59 -12.28
C ASN A 192 -8.88 -5.25 -10.90
N VAL A 193 -9.94 -5.10 -10.11
CA VAL A 193 -10.10 -5.69 -8.79
C VAL A 193 -11.26 -6.67 -8.85
N ASP A 194 -11.05 -7.89 -8.41
CA ASP A 194 -12.09 -8.93 -8.42
C ASP A 194 -13.24 -8.52 -7.48
N CYS A 195 -14.49 -8.65 -7.94
CA CYS A 195 -15.69 -8.39 -7.17
C CYS A 195 -16.72 -9.48 -7.43
N ALA A 196 -16.93 -10.37 -6.47
CA ALA A 196 -17.84 -11.50 -6.63
C ALA A 196 -19.34 -11.14 -6.41
N SER A 197 -19.64 -9.89 -6.04
CA SER A 197 -21.00 -9.46 -5.73
C SER A 197 -21.81 -9.19 -7.00
N GLU A 198 -22.97 -9.78 -7.10
CA GLU A 198 -23.93 -9.55 -8.19
C GLU A 198 -24.69 -8.22 -8.05
N ASN A 199 -24.67 -7.62 -6.86
CA ASN A 199 -25.34 -6.35 -6.57
C ASN A 199 -24.52 -5.11 -6.96
N VAL A 200 -23.27 -5.29 -7.37
CA VAL A 200 -22.37 -4.21 -7.79
C VAL A 200 -22.43 -4.07 -9.31
N ARG A 201 -23.09 -3.02 -9.80
CA ARG A 201 -23.22 -2.74 -11.25
C ARG A 201 -21.90 -2.36 -11.92
N LEU A 202 -20.95 -1.81 -11.14
CA LEU A 202 -19.59 -1.55 -11.59
C LEU A 202 -18.78 -2.84 -11.83
N ALA A 203 -19.22 -3.97 -11.27
CA ALA A 203 -18.57 -5.25 -11.46
C ALA A 203 -19.05 -5.89 -12.78
N ASP A 204 -18.24 -5.71 -13.81
CA ASP A 204 -18.52 -6.22 -15.16
C ASP A 204 -17.59 -7.39 -15.52
N LYS A 205 -18.06 -8.26 -16.42
CA LYS A 205 -17.27 -9.41 -16.87
C LYS A 205 -16.04 -8.96 -17.65
N GLY A 206 -14.90 -9.50 -17.31
CA GLY A 206 -13.66 -9.16 -17.98
C GLY A 206 -12.56 -10.19 -17.77
N LYS A 207 -11.45 -10.04 -18.49
CA LYS A 207 -10.24 -10.84 -18.25
C LYS A 207 -9.55 -10.37 -16.99
N GLY A 208 -9.77 -11.06 -15.88
CA GLY A 208 -9.01 -10.83 -14.67
C GLY A 208 -7.51 -11.11 -14.87
N LYS A 209 -6.66 -10.30 -14.25
CA LYS A 209 -5.19 -10.57 -14.23
C LYS A 209 -4.85 -11.90 -13.51
N SER A 210 -5.80 -12.48 -12.79
CA SER A 210 -5.72 -13.82 -12.18
C SER A 210 -5.82 -14.98 -13.16
N GLY A 211 -6.02 -14.71 -14.47
CA GLY A 211 -6.21 -15.72 -15.52
C GLY A 211 -7.63 -16.32 -15.56
N ARG A 212 -8.55 -15.89 -14.70
CA ARG A 212 -9.97 -16.24 -14.77
C ARG A 212 -10.64 -15.38 -15.84
N THR A 213 -11.33 -16.02 -16.76
CA THR A 213 -11.97 -15.32 -17.91
C THR A 213 -13.40 -14.86 -17.63
N ASP A 214 -13.97 -15.25 -16.50
CA ASP A 214 -15.37 -15.09 -16.10
C ASP A 214 -15.57 -14.36 -14.77
N SER A 215 -14.52 -13.70 -14.26
CA SER A 215 -14.61 -12.90 -13.04
C SER A 215 -15.32 -11.58 -13.31
N ASN A 216 -16.21 -11.19 -12.38
CA ASN A 216 -16.69 -9.82 -12.33
C ASN A 216 -15.60 -8.92 -11.76
N LEU A 217 -15.33 -7.81 -12.43
CA LEU A 217 -14.20 -6.92 -12.16
C LEU A 217 -14.68 -5.48 -12.01
N VAL A 218 -14.08 -4.75 -11.08
CA VAL A 218 -14.19 -3.30 -10.97
C VAL A 218 -12.89 -2.68 -11.48
N GLY A 219 -12.99 -1.74 -12.42
CA GLY A 219 -11.83 -1.02 -12.95
C GLY A 219 -11.38 0.09 -11.99
N PHE A 220 -10.07 0.18 -11.78
CA PHE A 220 -9.45 1.21 -10.95
C PHE A 220 -8.28 1.83 -11.69
N LEU A 221 -8.40 3.10 -12.07
CA LEU A 221 -7.33 3.88 -12.68
C LEU A 221 -6.67 4.74 -11.60
N TYR A 222 -5.36 4.72 -11.57
CA TYR A 222 -4.53 5.43 -10.61
C TYR A 222 -3.60 6.38 -11.34
N ALA A 223 -3.62 7.66 -10.96
CA ALA A 223 -2.71 8.67 -11.45
C ALA A 223 -1.66 8.97 -10.37
N VAL A 224 -0.40 8.79 -10.72
CA VAL A 224 0.74 8.92 -9.81
C VAL A 224 1.72 9.91 -10.42
N ASP A 225 2.23 10.83 -9.62
CA ASP A 225 3.41 11.61 -10.02
C ASP A 225 4.60 10.66 -10.19
N ALA A 226 5.12 10.61 -11.40
CA ALA A 226 6.14 9.63 -11.77
C ALA A 226 7.47 9.83 -11.04
N GLN A 227 7.80 11.06 -10.60
CA GLN A 227 9.06 11.36 -9.92
C GLN A 227 9.02 10.99 -8.44
N THR A 228 7.94 11.34 -7.76
CA THR A 228 7.82 11.15 -6.29
C THR A 228 7.09 9.88 -5.91
N GLY A 229 6.37 9.26 -6.85
CA GLY A 229 5.48 8.15 -6.59
C GLY A 229 4.20 8.56 -5.85
N MET A 230 3.95 9.86 -5.64
CA MET A 230 2.79 10.34 -4.91
C MET A 230 1.50 10.10 -5.69
N PRO A 231 0.49 9.45 -5.10
CA PRO A 231 -0.82 9.33 -5.70
C PRO A 231 -1.50 10.71 -5.83
N VAL A 232 -1.83 11.10 -7.07
CA VAL A 232 -2.40 12.41 -7.39
C VAL A 232 -3.92 12.36 -7.46
N THR A 233 -4.47 11.35 -8.14
CA THR A 233 -5.91 11.10 -8.20
C THR A 233 -6.22 9.67 -8.61
N TYR A 234 -7.49 9.29 -8.55
CA TYR A 234 -7.98 7.96 -8.94
C TYR A 234 -9.36 8.04 -9.58
N PHE A 235 -9.68 7.00 -10.38
CA PHE A 235 -11.00 6.84 -10.98
C PHE A 235 -11.46 5.39 -10.82
N VAL A 236 -12.76 5.22 -10.55
CA VAL A 236 -13.40 3.90 -10.43
C VAL A 236 -14.34 3.75 -11.61
N ASN A 237 -14.15 2.71 -12.41
CA ASN A 237 -14.89 2.45 -13.63
C ASN A 237 -15.46 1.03 -13.63
N PRO A 238 -16.49 0.73 -14.44
CA PRO A 238 -16.87 -0.64 -14.71
C PRO A 238 -15.69 -1.45 -15.25
N GLY A 239 -15.56 -2.71 -14.83
CA GLY A 239 -14.41 -3.56 -15.15
C GLY A 239 -14.23 -3.86 -16.65
N GLY A 240 -15.27 -3.69 -17.45
CA GLY A 240 -15.24 -3.82 -18.91
C GLY A 240 -14.86 -2.54 -19.66
N VAL A 241 -14.67 -1.41 -18.95
CA VAL A 241 -14.30 -0.14 -19.62
C VAL A 241 -12.87 -0.22 -20.14
N VAL A 242 -12.73 0.09 -21.43
CA VAL A 242 -11.44 0.13 -22.09
C VAL A 242 -10.59 1.28 -21.55
N ASP A 243 -9.31 1.05 -21.36
CA ASP A 243 -8.36 2.01 -20.81
C ASP A 243 -8.40 3.38 -21.52
N SER A 244 -8.69 3.42 -22.82
CA SER A 244 -8.83 4.66 -23.59
C SER A 244 -9.94 5.60 -23.09
N LYS A 245 -11.08 5.07 -22.63
CA LYS A 245 -12.16 5.89 -22.03
C LYS A 245 -11.80 6.39 -20.65
N ALA A 246 -11.10 5.57 -19.88
CA ALA A 246 -10.65 5.93 -18.55
C ALA A 246 -9.60 7.06 -18.57
N ILE A 247 -8.72 7.08 -19.58
CA ILE A 247 -7.74 8.17 -19.76
C ILE A 247 -8.41 9.50 -20.11
N THR A 248 -9.47 9.47 -20.94
CA THR A 248 -10.23 10.68 -21.29
C THR A 248 -10.78 11.37 -20.04
N GLN A 249 -11.41 10.61 -19.13
CA GLN A 249 -11.91 11.14 -17.86
C GLN A 249 -10.79 11.72 -16.97
N ALA A 250 -9.64 11.04 -16.94
CA ALA A 250 -8.50 11.51 -16.17
C ALA A 250 -7.95 12.84 -16.71
N VAL A 251 -7.79 12.93 -18.03
CA VAL A 251 -7.31 14.13 -18.72
C VAL A 251 -8.26 15.31 -18.50
N GLU A 252 -9.57 15.10 -18.68
CA GLU A 252 -10.59 16.13 -18.48
C GLU A 252 -10.63 16.64 -17.03
N PHE A 253 -10.56 15.74 -16.05
CA PHE A 253 -10.55 16.11 -14.64
C PHE A 253 -9.31 16.92 -14.26
N LEU A 254 -8.12 16.46 -14.65
CA LEU A 254 -6.84 17.12 -14.33
C LEU A 254 -6.76 18.51 -14.98
N SER A 255 -7.15 18.62 -16.25
CA SER A 255 -7.15 19.91 -16.96
C SER A 255 -8.17 20.89 -16.39
N GLY A 256 -9.34 20.41 -15.98
CA GLY A 256 -10.40 21.22 -15.35
C GLY A 256 -9.96 21.82 -14.00
N GLU A 257 -9.09 21.15 -13.25
CA GLU A 257 -8.59 21.60 -11.95
C GLU A 257 -7.25 22.36 -12.04
N GLY A 258 -6.75 22.64 -13.24
CA GLY A 258 -5.60 23.51 -13.47
C GLY A 258 -4.26 22.96 -13.02
N ILE A 259 -4.10 21.62 -12.95
CA ILE A 259 -2.80 21.00 -12.81
C ILE A 259 -2.12 20.95 -14.16
N SER A 260 -0.92 21.52 -14.25
CA SER A 260 -0.08 21.46 -15.43
C SER A 260 0.54 20.06 -15.53
N VAL A 261 -0.05 19.21 -16.36
CA VAL A 261 0.52 17.92 -16.67
C VAL A 261 1.56 18.11 -17.78
N LYS A 262 2.84 17.86 -17.50
CA LYS A 262 3.91 17.88 -18.54
C LYS A 262 3.66 16.82 -19.60
N GLY A 263 3.20 15.64 -19.16
CA GLY A 263 2.89 14.54 -20.05
C GLY A 263 2.49 13.29 -19.30
N PHE A 264 2.18 12.26 -20.09
CA PHE A 264 1.72 10.97 -19.60
C PHE A 264 2.73 9.87 -19.92
N ILE A 265 2.94 8.98 -18.96
CA ILE A 265 3.65 7.73 -19.15
C ILE A 265 2.60 6.62 -19.19
N LEU A 266 2.51 5.95 -20.33
CA LEU A 266 1.39 5.04 -20.63
C LEU A 266 1.91 3.64 -20.98
N ASP A 267 1.24 2.63 -20.40
CA ASP A 267 1.48 1.22 -20.76
C ASP A 267 0.88 0.91 -22.15
N ARG A 268 1.31 -0.21 -22.72
CA ARG A 268 0.79 -0.76 -23.98
C ARG A 268 -0.73 -0.99 -23.96
N GLY A 269 -1.36 -1.08 -22.80
CA GLY A 269 -2.81 -1.12 -22.65
C GLY A 269 -3.52 0.10 -23.24
N PHE A 270 -2.85 1.26 -23.20
CA PHE A 270 -3.36 2.53 -23.73
C PHE A 270 -2.98 2.77 -25.20
N CYS A 271 -2.23 1.88 -25.83
CA CYS A 271 -1.77 2.05 -27.20
C CYS A 271 -2.90 1.82 -28.20
N TYR A 272 -3.64 2.89 -28.47
CA TYR A 272 -4.72 3.00 -29.46
C TYR A 272 -4.64 4.35 -30.17
N LEU A 273 -5.05 4.38 -31.45
CA LEU A 273 -5.03 5.60 -32.26
C LEU A 273 -5.82 6.75 -31.62
N ASN A 274 -7.03 6.48 -31.16
CA ASN A 274 -7.87 7.50 -30.52
C ASN A 274 -7.29 8.09 -29.23
N VAL A 275 -6.43 7.37 -28.51
CA VAL A 275 -5.69 7.90 -27.35
C VAL A 275 -4.62 8.87 -27.80
N ILE A 276 -3.86 8.52 -28.83
CA ILE A 276 -2.83 9.38 -29.40
C ILE A 276 -3.47 10.67 -29.95
N GLU A 277 -4.54 10.55 -30.72
CA GLU A 277 -5.31 11.71 -31.25
C GLU A 277 -5.83 12.62 -30.15
N LEU A 278 -6.38 12.07 -29.04
CA LEU A 278 -6.83 12.83 -27.89
C LEU A 278 -5.70 13.61 -27.23
N LEU A 279 -4.55 12.95 -27.02
CA LEU A 279 -3.42 13.59 -26.36
C LEU A 279 -2.78 14.68 -27.24
N ASP A 280 -2.71 14.44 -28.56
CA ASP A 280 -2.25 15.41 -29.54
C ASP A 280 -3.20 16.63 -29.63
N GLU A 281 -4.52 16.39 -29.67
CA GLU A 281 -5.55 17.45 -29.68
C GLU A 281 -5.44 18.34 -28.43
N LYS A 282 -5.27 17.72 -27.27
CA LYS A 282 -5.11 18.43 -25.98
C LYS A 282 -3.71 18.96 -25.75
N LYS A 283 -2.76 18.72 -26.67
CA LYS A 283 -1.36 19.14 -26.60
C LYS A 283 -0.62 18.63 -25.34
N TYR A 284 -0.95 17.41 -24.91
CA TYR A 284 -0.22 16.74 -23.86
C TYR A 284 0.96 15.94 -24.43
N ASP A 285 2.08 16.04 -23.78
CA ASP A 285 3.21 15.16 -24.07
C ASP A 285 2.92 13.75 -23.56
N TYR A 286 3.53 12.76 -24.22
CA TYR A 286 3.44 11.38 -23.76
C TYR A 286 4.66 10.55 -24.16
N VAL A 287 4.87 9.52 -23.35
CA VAL A 287 5.76 8.39 -23.62
C VAL A 287 4.93 7.13 -23.42
N MET A 288 4.74 6.34 -24.51
CA MET A 288 3.79 5.24 -24.57
C MET A 288 4.44 3.96 -25.10
N MET A 289 4.33 2.85 -24.35
CA MET A 289 4.77 1.55 -24.85
C MET A 289 3.87 1.06 -25.98
N LEU A 290 4.46 0.62 -27.07
CA LEU A 290 3.75 0.12 -28.23
C LEU A 290 3.40 -1.37 -28.09
N LYS A 291 2.31 -1.78 -28.73
CA LYS A 291 2.00 -3.20 -28.95
C LYS A 291 2.87 -3.74 -30.09
N SER A 292 3.29 -4.99 -30.01
CA SER A 292 4.14 -5.63 -31.01
C SER A 292 3.52 -5.74 -32.42
N ASN A 293 2.20 -5.56 -32.53
CA ASN A 293 1.48 -5.56 -33.80
C ASN A 293 1.26 -4.16 -34.39
N THR A 294 1.82 -3.09 -33.81
CA THR A 294 1.76 -1.74 -34.38
C THR A 294 2.79 -1.58 -35.48
N SER A 295 2.49 -0.75 -36.53
CA SER A 295 3.44 -0.44 -37.60
C SER A 295 4.72 0.20 -37.07
N GLY A 296 4.63 1.03 -36.02
CA GLY A 296 5.81 1.62 -35.39
C GLY A 296 6.75 0.59 -34.77
N TYR A 297 6.24 -0.43 -34.10
CA TYR A 297 7.07 -1.51 -33.57
C TYR A 297 7.67 -2.35 -34.70
N THR A 298 6.84 -2.86 -35.61
CA THR A 298 7.30 -3.75 -36.70
C THR A 298 8.27 -3.07 -37.66
N GLY A 299 8.04 -1.79 -37.97
CA GLY A 299 8.92 -0.97 -38.78
C GLY A 299 10.29 -0.76 -38.15
N MET A 300 10.32 -0.38 -36.88
CA MET A 300 11.57 -0.22 -36.14
C MET A 300 12.32 -1.54 -35.94
N TYR A 301 11.61 -2.61 -35.62
CA TYR A 301 12.21 -3.93 -35.43
C TYR A 301 12.88 -4.43 -36.72
N SER A 302 12.18 -4.39 -37.85
CA SER A 302 12.71 -4.86 -39.14
C SER A 302 13.95 -4.08 -39.60
N LYS A 303 14.02 -2.78 -39.27
CA LYS A 303 15.13 -1.91 -39.72
C LYS A 303 16.33 -1.94 -38.79
N TYR A 304 16.12 -2.07 -37.46
CA TYR A 304 17.16 -1.75 -36.49
C TYR A 304 17.45 -2.84 -35.45
N ALA A 305 16.71 -3.96 -35.44
CA ALA A 305 16.90 -4.99 -34.41
C ALA A 305 18.34 -5.55 -34.39
N ASP A 306 18.90 -5.85 -35.55
CA ASP A 306 20.28 -6.37 -35.64
C ASP A 306 21.33 -5.28 -35.41
N THR A 307 21.02 -4.01 -35.70
CA THR A 307 21.91 -2.86 -35.47
C THR A 307 22.18 -2.63 -33.99
N ILE A 308 21.13 -2.73 -33.13
CA ILE A 308 21.26 -2.45 -31.68
C ILE A 308 21.68 -3.67 -30.88
N ARG A 309 21.62 -4.88 -31.46
CA ARG A 309 21.86 -6.14 -30.75
C ARG A 309 23.30 -6.22 -30.25
N TRP A 310 23.48 -6.15 -28.93
CA TRP A 310 24.76 -6.21 -28.22
C TRP A 310 25.80 -5.21 -28.73
N ASN A 311 25.34 -4.08 -29.27
CA ASN A 311 26.21 -3.03 -29.80
C ASN A 311 26.33 -1.91 -28.74
N VAL A 312 27.54 -1.70 -28.26
CA VAL A 312 27.84 -0.73 -27.18
C VAL A 312 27.49 0.71 -27.55
N ASP A 313 27.53 1.06 -28.86
CA ASP A 313 27.18 2.40 -29.33
C ASP A 313 25.70 2.75 -29.10
N TYR A 314 24.86 1.75 -28.82
CA TYR A 314 23.44 1.89 -28.54
C TYR A 314 23.09 1.54 -27.11
N LEU A 315 24.09 1.42 -26.21
CA LEU A 315 23.83 1.16 -24.79
C LEU A 315 23.14 2.35 -24.14
N VAL A 316 21.96 2.12 -23.58
CA VAL A 316 21.11 3.13 -22.93
C VAL A 316 21.21 3.03 -21.40
N SER A 317 21.42 1.82 -20.89
CA SER A 317 21.48 1.57 -19.44
C SER A 317 22.48 0.46 -19.12
N GLU A 318 23.19 0.60 -18.00
CA GLU A 318 24.09 -0.42 -17.45
C GLU A 318 23.43 -1.79 -17.20
N ASN A 319 22.09 -1.83 -17.14
CA ASN A 319 21.30 -3.05 -17.06
C ASN A 319 21.19 -3.83 -18.39
N SER A 320 22.13 -3.62 -19.31
CA SER A 320 22.17 -4.26 -20.64
C SER A 320 20.95 -3.92 -21.50
N VAL A 321 20.49 -2.66 -21.43
CA VAL A 321 19.45 -2.14 -22.32
C VAL A 321 20.08 -1.35 -23.46
N PHE A 322 19.79 -1.75 -24.69
CA PHE A 322 20.25 -1.09 -25.93
C PHE A 322 19.05 -0.44 -26.61
N GLY A 323 19.24 0.72 -27.27
CA GLY A 323 18.12 1.41 -27.88
C GLY A 323 18.51 2.42 -28.96
N ILE A 324 17.61 2.63 -29.91
CA ILE A 324 17.70 3.64 -30.98
C ILE A 324 16.35 4.31 -31.15
N SER A 325 16.33 5.64 -31.32
CA SER A 325 15.12 6.40 -31.63
C SER A 325 15.15 6.95 -33.06
N LYS A 326 14.03 6.86 -33.75
CA LYS A 326 13.81 7.41 -35.10
C LYS A 326 12.35 7.85 -35.24
N GLU A 327 12.11 8.72 -36.23
CA GLU A 327 10.75 9.03 -36.67
C GLU A 327 10.17 7.82 -37.41
N GLU A 328 9.01 7.35 -37.00
CA GLU A 328 8.30 6.22 -37.59
C GLU A 328 6.79 6.37 -37.41
N ASN A 329 5.99 5.82 -38.29
CA ASN A 329 4.54 5.82 -38.16
C ASN A 329 4.08 4.80 -37.10
N VAL A 330 3.53 5.26 -35.99
CA VAL A 330 2.98 4.38 -34.92
C VAL A 330 1.76 3.60 -35.43
N PHE A 331 0.87 4.31 -36.11
CA PHE A 331 -0.24 3.79 -36.91
C PHE A 331 -0.15 4.42 -38.30
N ALA A 332 -1.00 4.00 -39.25
CA ALA A 332 -1.01 4.60 -40.59
C ALA A 332 -1.16 6.14 -40.47
N ASN A 333 -0.25 6.87 -41.10
CA ASN A 333 -0.21 8.34 -41.12
C ASN A 333 -0.08 9.04 -39.77
N THR A 334 0.51 8.39 -38.78
CA THR A 334 0.73 8.96 -37.46
C THR A 334 2.21 8.96 -37.11
N PRO A 335 3.02 9.89 -37.68
CA PRO A 335 4.46 9.96 -37.44
C PRO A 335 4.74 10.42 -36.01
N LYS A 336 5.61 9.70 -35.31
CA LYS A 336 6.10 10.00 -33.96
C LYS A 336 7.54 9.57 -33.80
N THR A 337 8.22 10.06 -32.80
CA THR A 337 9.52 9.50 -32.40
C THR A 337 9.29 8.15 -31.76
N VAL A 338 9.79 7.10 -32.36
CA VAL A 338 9.70 5.73 -31.85
C VAL A 338 11.10 5.25 -31.48
N ALA A 339 11.28 4.82 -30.25
CA ALA A 339 12.50 4.16 -29.81
C ALA A 339 12.29 2.65 -29.73
N LEU A 340 13.15 1.89 -30.41
CA LEU A 340 13.26 0.44 -30.27
C LEU A 340 14.32 0.13 -29.22
N PHE A 341 13.99 -0.76 -28.31
CA PHE A 341 14.90 -1.22 -27.26
C PHE A 341 15.08 -2.74 -27.30
N LEU A 342 16.25 -3.18 -26.84
CA LEU A 342 16.55 -4.56 -26.48
C LEU A 342 16.94 -4.60 -25.01
N ASP A 343 16.13 -5.25 -24.17
CA ASP A 343 16.51 -5.64 -22.83
C ASP A 343 17.22 -6.98 -22.86
N GLY A 344 18.54 -6.94 -22.84
CA GLY A 344 19.38 -8.12 -23.02
C GLY A 344 19.23 -9.14 -21.89
N ALA A 345 19.12 -8.69 -20.65
CA ALA A 345 18.99 -9.56 -19.48
C ALA A 345 17.65 -10.30 -19.47
N ASN A 346 16.55 -9.55 -19.47
CA ASN A 346 15.18 -10.13 -19.47
C ASN A 346 14.87 -10.87 -20.78
N GLY A 347 15.42 -10.41 -21.90
CA GLY A 347 15.29 -11.05 -23.21
C GLY A 347 15.89 -12.46 -23.21
N SER A 348 17.10 -12.61 -22.69
CA SER A 348 17.79 -13.91 -22.57
C SER A 348 17.03 -14.89 -21.66
N GLU A 349 16.48 -14.43 -20.54
CA GLU A 349 15.68 -15.24 -19.62
C GLU A 349 14.38 -15.71 -20.30
N ARG A 350 13.65 -14.78 -20.96
CA ARG A 350 12.41 -15.10 -21.68
C ARG A 350 12.66 -16.03 -22.85
N ALA A 351 13.74 -15.86 -23.61
CA ALA A 351 14.15 -16.76 -24.68
C ALA A 351 14.44 -18.16 -24.12
N SER A 352 15.24 -18.26 -23.05
CA SER A 352 15.53 -19.53 -22.36
C SER A 352 14.27 -20.24 -21.88
N THR A 353 13.30 -19.49 -21.34
CA THR A 353 12.02 -20.04 -20.90
C THR A 353 11.21 -20.60 -22.06
N LEU A 354 11.14 -19.88 -23.19
CA LEU A 354 10.46 -20.34 -24.40
C LEU A 354 11.13 -21.60 -24.95
N ILE A 355 12.45 -21.61 -25.06
CA ILE A 355 13.25 -22.75 -25.53
C ILE A 355 12.96 -23.99 -24.67
N LYS A 356 13.07 -23.85 -23.35
CA LYS A 356 12.81 -24.95 -22.40
C LYS A 356 11.38 -25.49 -22.54
N LYS A 357 10.40 -24.61 -22.69
CA LYS A 357 8.99 -24.95 -22.81
C LYS A 357 8.70 -25.77 -24.06
N VAL A 358 9.14 -25.27 -25.22
CA VAL A 358 8.94 -25.93 -26.51
C VAL A 358 9.69 -27.26 -26.54
N TYR A 359 10.95 -27.30 -26.10
CA TYR A 359 11.76 -28.51 -26.08
C TYR A 359 11.18 -29.59 -25.14
N LYS A 360 10.65 -29.19 -23.97
CA LYS A 360 9.96 -30.13 -23.06
C LYS A 360 8.73 -30.74 -23.72
N ALA A 361 7.91 -29.95 -24.40
CA ALA A 361 6.72 -30.44 -25.12
C ALA A 361 7.12 -31.36 -26.27
N TYR A 362 8.15 -31.00 -27.03
CA TYR A 362 8.70 -31.86 -28.10
C TYR A 362 9.19 -33.20 -27.56
N ARG A 363 9.97 -33.21 -26.47
CA ARG A 363 10.44 -34.45 -25.84
C ARG A 363 9.27 -35.32 -25.33
N THR A 364 8.24 -34.71 -24.76
CA THR A 364 7.04 -35.42 -24.31
C THR A 364 6.29 -36.04 -25.47
N ALA A 365 6.21 -35.35 -26.61
CA ALA A 365 5.59 -35.87 -27.83
C ALA A 365 6.38 -37.05 -28.40
N LEU A 366 7.73 -37.00 -28.42
CA LEU A 366 8.57 -38.13 -28.82
C LEU A 366 8.37 -39.36 -27.91
N MET A 367 8.34 -39.18 -26.58
CA MET A 367 8.10 -40.30 -25.65
C MET A 367 6.74 -40.95 -25.90
N LYS A 368 5.70 -40.14 -26.19
CA LYS A 368 4.38 -40.69 -26.54
C LYS A 368 4.40 -41.47 -27.85
N LEU A 369 5.16 -41.01 -28.83
CA LEU A 369 5.36 -41.72 -30.10
C LEU A 369 6.00 -43.11 -29.86
N ASP A 370 7.08 -43.15 -29.06
CA ASP A 370 7.79 -44.38 -28.72
C ASP A 370 6.89 -45.36 -27.94
N GLU A 371 5.94 -44.84 -27.15
CA GLU A 371 4.94 -45.64 -26.42
C GLU A 371 3.70 -45.98 -27.25
N ASN A 372 3.65 -45.66 -28.55
CA ASN A 372 2.49 -45.79 -29.43
C ASN A 372 1.19 -45.15 -28.89
N LYS A 373 1.34 -44.00 -28.19
CA LYS A 373 0.25 -43.20 -27.62
C LYS A 373 -0.06 -42.01 -28.50
N GLU A 374 -1.31 -41.56 -28.46
CA GLU A 374 -1.72 -40.34 -29.18
C GLU A 374 -0.92 -39.11 -28.75
N ILE A 375 -0.37 -38.39 -29.72
CA ILE A 375 0.39 -37.14 -29.51
C ILE A 375 -0.60 -35.98 -29.41
N VAL A 376 -0.76 -35.43 -28.21
CA VAL A 376 -1.52 -34.20 -27.96
C VAL A 376 -0.53 -33.10 -27.71
N ILE A 377 -0.48 -32.10 -28.60
CA ILE A 377 0.34 -30.89 -28.44
C ILE A 377 -0.40 -29.89 -27.55
N PRO A 378 0.19 -29.41 -26.43
CA PRO A 378 -0.43 -28.38 -25.59
C PRO A 378 -0.73 -27.10 -26.37
N ASN A 379 -1.88 -26.49 -26.15
CA ASN A 379 -2.36 -25.29 -26.88
C ASN A 379 -1.35 -24.14 -26.86
N ASP A 380 -0.59 -24.00 -25.78
CA ASP A 380 0.36 -22.91 -25.55
C ASP A 380 1.69 -23.05 -26.31
N VAL A 381 1.89 -24.17 -27.01
CA VAL A 381 3.06 -24.44 -27.88
C VAL A 381 2.68 -24.92 -29.29
N GLN A 382 1.40 -25.01 -29.63
CA GLN A 382 0.93 -25.43 -30.96
C GLN A 382 1.48 -24.59 -32.10
N GLN A 383 1.76 -23.31 -31.87
CA GLN A 383 2.38 -22.44 -32.87
C GLN A 383 3.85 -22.78 -33.16
N TYR A 384 4.50 -23.62 -32.36
CA TYR A 384 5.92 -24.01 -32.49
C TYR A 384 6.11 -25.50 -32.77
N LEU A 385 5.06 -26.31 -32.56
CA LEU A 385 5.10 -27.76 -32.74
C LEU A 385 3.93 -28.22 -33.59
N SER A 386 4.19 -29.11 -34.51
CA SER A 386 3.18 -29.84 -35.29
C SER A 386 3.48 -31.33 -35.31
N VAL A 387 2.52 -32.13 -35.78
CA VAL A 387 2.72 -33.54 -36.09
C VAL A 387 2.77 -33.67 -37.61
N SER A 388 3.84 -34.28 -38.15
CA SER A 388 3.98 -34.54 -39.56
C SER A 388 2.99 -35.62 -40.07
N ASN A 389 2.87 -35.75 -41.37
CA ASN A 389 2.06 -36.80 -42.00
C ASN A 389 2.50 -38.20 -41.59
N ASP A 390 3.77 -38.38 -41.22
CA ASP A 390 4.35 -39.63 -40.73
C ASP A 390 4.12 -39.83 -39.20
N GLY A 391 3.30 -38.99 -38.58
CA GLY A 391 2.99 -39.09 -37.14
C GLY A 391 4.08 -38.59 -36.21
N LYS A 392 5.18 -38.00 -36.73
CA LYS A 392 6.31 -37.52 -35.92
C LYS A 392 6.13 -36.06 -35.48
N PRO A 393 6.48 -35.72 -34.23
CA PRO A 393 6.47 -34.34 -33.81
C PRO A 393 7.58 -33.54 -34.52
N ILE A 394 7.25 -32.33 -34.99
CA ILE A 394 8.17 -31.44 -35.72
C ILE A 394 8.14 -30.08 -35.04
N ILE A 395 9.33 -29.49 -34.83
CA ILE A 395 9.47 -28.08 -34.42
C ILE A 395 9.36 -27.19 -35.67
N LEU A 396 8.44 -26.23 -35.65
CA LEU A 396 8.27 -25.21 -36.67
C LEU A 396 9.41 -24.16 -36.51
N LYS A 397 10.55 -24.45 -37.16
CA LYS A 397 11.84 -23.78 -36.94
C LYS A 397 11.77 -22.28 -37.16
N ASP A 398 11.18 -21.82 -38.24
CA ASP A 398 11.16 -20.40 -38.62
C ASP A 398 10.40 -19.56 -37.61
N LYS A 399 9.19 -20.02 -37.23
CA LYS A 399 8.37 -19.34 -36.21
C LYS A 399 9.05 -19.36 -34.85
N TRP A 400 9.59 -20.51 -34.44
CA TRP A 400 10.30 -20.64 -33.17
C TRP A 400 11.53 -19.75 -33.10
N GLN A 401 12.36 -19.75 -34.15
CA GLN A 401 13.59 -18.94 -34.23
C GLN A 401 13.27 -17.44 -34.23
N SER A 402 12.26 -17.03 -35.01
CA SER A 402 11.77 -15.65 -35.03
C SER A 402 11.34 -15.19 -33.64
N ASP A 403 10.47 -15.97 -32.97
CA ASP A 403 9.96 -15.58 -31.67
C ASP A 403 11.02 -15.61 -30.55
N VAL A 404 12.02 -16.50 -30.65
CA VAL A 404 13.19 -16.50 -29.74
C VAL A 404 14.03 -15.26 -29.96
N ASN A 405 14.30 -14.88 -31.21
CA ASN A 405 15.10 -13.70 -31.53
C ASN A 405 14.43 -12.38 -31.14
N GLU A 406 13.08 -12.34 -31.14
CA GLU A 406 12.31 -11.16 -30.76
C GLU A 406 12.24 -10.95 -29.24
N LYS A 407 12.61 -11.96 -28.43
CA LYS A 407 12.56 -11.82 -26.97
C LYS A 407 13.50 -10.72 -26.48
N GLY A 408 12.95 -9.85 -25.64
CA GLY A 408 13.67 -8.69 -25.10
C GLY A 408 13.46 -7.40 -25.87
N TYR A 409 12.96 -7.47 -27.12
CA TYR A 409 12.64 -6.26 -27.87
C TYR A 409 11.29 -5.67 -27.45
N TYR A 410 11.25 -4.33 -27.38
CA TYR A 410 10.04 -3.54 -27.18
C TYR A 410 10.24 -2.15 -27.78
N ALA A 411 9.16 -1.45 -28.08
CA ALA A 411 9.23 -0.09 -28.59
C ALA A 411 8.36 0.87 -27.77
N ILE A 412 8.81 2.11 -27.71
CA ILE A 412 8.15 3.20 -27.00
C ILE A 412 8.04 4.38 -27.96
N ALA A 413 6.82 4.93 -28.09
CA ALA A 413 6.57 6.16 -28.83
C ALA A 413 6.63 7.38 -27.91
N SER A 414 7.15 8.48 -28.42
CA SER A 414 7.15 9.79 -27.79
C SER A 414 6.49 10.83 -28.68
N SER A 415 5.71 11.73 -28.10
CA SER A 415 5.16 12.91 -28.78
C SER A 415 6.25 13.93 -29.18
N LYS A 416 7.39 13.88 -28.51
CA LYS A 416 8.54 14.77 -28.75
C LYS A 416 9.72 14.05 -29.38
N PRO A 417 10.58 14.79 -30.12
CA PRO A 417 11.81 14.24 -30.69
C PRO A 417 12.86 14.05 -29.58
N LEU A 418 12.75 12.94 -28.83
CA LEU A 418 13.66 12.58 -27.75
C LEU A 418 14.64 11.47 -28.20
N SER A 419 15.81 11.43 -27.60
CA SER A 419 16.77 10.33 -27.75
C SER A 419 16.22 9.04 -27.11
N ALA A 420 16.81 7.90 -27.48
CA ALA A 420 16.43 6.62 -26.86
C ALA A 420 16.65 6.64 -25.33
N GLU A 421 17.75 7.24 -24.87
CA GLU A 421 18.08 7.35 -23.45
C GLU A 421 17.05 8.20 -22.70
N GLU A 422 16.65 9.37 -23.22
CA GLU A 422 15.63 10.22 -22.61
C GLU A 422 14.27 9.51 -22.54
N ILE A 423 13.86 8.83 -23.62
CA ILE A 423 12.61 8.05 -23.66
C ILE A 423 12.66 6.93 -22.61
N TYR A 424 13.78 6.21 -22.52
CA TYR A 424 13.98 5.16 -21.52
C TYR A 424 13.86 5.71 -20.11
N ASN A 425 14.58 6.77 -19.79
CA ASN A 425 14.59 7.37 -18.46
C ASN A 425 13.20 7.88 -18.03
N ILE A 426 12.46 8.53 -18.94
CA ILE A 426 11.07 8.95 -18.67
C ILE A 426 10.18 7.72 -18.46
N TYR A 427 10.27 6.72 -19.35
CA TYR A 427 9.41 5.54 -19.24
C TYR A 427 9.69 4.71 -18.00
N TYR A 428 10.94 4.65 -17.56
CA TYR A 428 11.34 3.94 -16.34
C TYR A 428 10.70 4.51 -15.07
N LEU A 429 10.33 5.80 -15.08
CA LEU A 429 9.56 6.41 -13.98
C LEU A 429 8.18 5.75 -13.78
N ARG A 430 7.70 4.97 -14.75
CA ARG A 430 6.47 4.17 -14.63
C ARG A 430 6.52 3.14 -13.48
N ASP A 431 7.70 2.70 -13.08
CA ASP A 431 7.90 1.81 -11.93
C ASP A 431 7.24 2.33 -10.64
N ALA A 432 7.12 3.66 -10.50
CA ALA A 432 6.43 4.27 -9.37
C ALA A 432 4.95 3.85 -9.29
N SER A 433 4.22 3.85 -10.43
CA SER A 433 2.81 3.41 -10.45
C SER A 433 2.66 1.90 -10.28
N GLU A 434 3.56 1.11 -10.88
CA GLU A 434 3.56 -0.35 -10.69
C GLU A 434 3.75 -0.73 -9.21
N LYS A 435 4.66 -0.04 -8.51
CA LYS A 435 4.88 -0.22 -7.07
C LYS A 435 3.65 0.16 -6.26
N GLN A 436 2.94 1.25 -6.64
CA GLN A 436 1.69 1.63 -5.98
C GLN A 436 0.59 0.57 -6.17
N PHE A 437 0.43 0.01 -7.39
CA PHE A 437 -0.53 -1.07 -7.60
C PHE A 437 -0.15 -2.38 -6.91
N MET A 438 1.12 -2.72 -6.92
CA MET A 438 1.61 -3.88 -6.16
C MET A 438 1.29 -3.71 -4.67
N PHE A 439 1.55 -2.54 -4.11
CA PHE A 439 1.21 -2.20 -2.73
C PHE A 439 -0.29 -2.34 -2.47
N LEU A 440 -1.12 -1.73 -3.29
CA LEU A 440 -2.58 -1.77 -3.16
C LEU A 440 -3.11 -3.21 -3.18
N LYS A 441 -2.65 -4.04 -4.11
CA LYS A 441 -3.13 -5.41 -4.27
C LYS A 441 -2.58 -6.38 -3.22
N THR A 442 -1.27 -6.30 -2.97
CA THR A 442 -0.59 -7.32 -2.15
C THR A 442 -0.44 -6.93 -0.69
N GLN A 443 -0.30 -5.62 -0.42
CA GLN A 443 -0.05 -5.14 0.94
C GLN A 443 -1.28 -4.49 1.61
N LEU A 444 -2.29 -4.08 0.84
CA LEU A 444 -3.58 -3.63 1.38
C LEU A 444 -4.70 -4.65 1.15
N GLY A 445 -4.43 -5.77 0.49
CA GLY A 445 -5.40 -6.82 0.22
C GLY A 445 -6.50 -6.43 -0.78
N PHE A 446 -6.31 -5.38 -1.59
CA PHE A 446 -7.27 -4.94 -2.61
C PHE A 446 -7.13 -5.71 -3.93
N ASN A 447 -6.76 -6.98 -3.88
CA ASN A 447 -6.89 -7.90 -5.01
C ASN A 447 -8.35 -8.30 -5.27
N ALA A 448 -9.20 -8.28 -4.23
CA ALA A 448 -10.63 -8.53 -4.31
C ALA A 448 -11.42 -7.58 -3.40
N LEU A 449 -12.55 -7.06 -3.90
CA LEU A 449 -13.49 -6.27 -3.13
C LEU A 449 -14.61 -7.17 -2.59
N ARG A 450 -14.87 -7.05 -1.29
CA ARG A 450 -16.00 -7.70 -0.62
C ARG A 450 -16.99 -6.62 -0.22
N VAL A 451 -17.87 -6.29 -1.13
CA VAL A 451 -18.83 -5.18 -1.03
C VAL A 451 -20.17 -5.59 -1.65
N HIS A 452 -21.25 -4.86 -1.30
CA HIS A 452 -22.61 -5.16 -1.75
C HIS A 452 -23.27 -4.03 -2.53
N SER A 453 -22.57 -2.90 -2.77
CA SER A 453 -23.07 -1.78 -3.56
C SER A 453 -21.94 -1.08 -4.32
N ASP A 454 -22.31 -0.31 -5.34
CA ASP A 454 -21.38 0.52 -6.12
C ASP A 454 -20.73 1.58 -5.23
N GLU A 455 -21.48 2.19 -4.29
CA GLU A 455 -20.99 3.19 -3.34
C GLU A 455 -19.92 2.57 -2.44
N ALA A 456 -20.18 1.39 -1.89
CA ALA A 456 -19.20 0.70 -1.04
C ALA A 456 -17.92 0.33 -1.82
N ALA A 457 -18.03 -0.02 -3.11
CA ALA A 457 -16.87 -0.27 -3.97
C ALA A 457 -16.05 0.99 -4.18
N LYS A 458 -16.69 2.10 -4.59
CA LYS A 458 -16.04 3.41 -4.79
C LYS A 458 -15.36 3.89 -3.50
N ASN A 459 -16.06 3.80 -2.37
CA ASN A 459 -15.60 4.31 -1.09
C ASN A 459 -14.46 3.48 -0.48
N LYS A 460 -14.47 2.15 -0.63
CA LYS A 460 -13.32 1.32 -0.26
C LYS A 460 -12.09 1.64 -1.11
N LEU A 461 -12.24 1.83 -2.40
CA LEU A 461 -11.13 2.20 -3.28
C LEU A 461 -10.61 3.62 -2.99
N MET A 462 -11.48 4.55 -2.56
CA MET A 462 -11.06 5.85 -2.04
C MET A 462 -10.15 5.68 -0.80
N ILE A 463 -10.53 4.83 0.15
CA ILE A 463 -9.69 4.58 1.34
C ILE A 463 -8.38 3.88 0.96
N ALA A 464 -8.39 3.00 -0.05
CA ALA A 464 -7.15 2.43 -0.59
C ALA A 464 -6.22 3.50 -1.18
N PHE A 465 -6.79 4.53 -1.83
CA PHE A 465 -6.05 5.71 -2.28
C PHE A 465 -5.43 6.47 -1.10
N VAL A 466 -6.20 6.75 -0.05
CA VAL A 466 -5.71 7.40 1.18
C VAL A 466 -4.56 6.60 1.80
N ALA A 467 -4.71 5.29 1.93
CA ALA A 467 -3.65 4.40 2.42
C ALA A 467 -2.41 4.43 1.52
N GLY A 468 -2.58 4.55 0.20
CA GLY A 468 -1.51 4.73 -0.78
C GLY A 468 -0.72 6.02 -0.56
N VAL A 469 -1.40 7.13 -0.31
CA VAL A 469 -0.75 8.43 0.00
C VAL A 469 0.06 8.33 1.29
N LEU A 470 -0.53 7.83 2.37
CA LEU A 470 0.16 7.64 3.66
C LEU A 470 1.40 6.75 3.51
N ARG A 471 1.24 5.64 2.79
CA ARG A 471 2.34 4.70 2.55
C ARG A 471 3.46 5.30 1.72
N ASN A 472 3.14 6.14 0.73
CA ASN A 472 4.14 6.84 -0.06
C ASN A 472 4.96 7.80 0.80
N GLU A 473 4.32 8.60 1.65
CA GLU A 473 5.01 9.51 2.58
C GLU A 473 5.94 8.74 3.53
N ILE A 474 5.45 7.65 4.11
CA ILE A 474 6.27 6.80 4.99
C ILE A 474 7.44 6.18 4.23
N GLN A 475 7.21 5.75 2.98
CA GLN A 475 8.27 5.17 2.15
C GLN A 475 9.36 6.19 1.83
N ARG A 476 8.98 7.43 1.55
CA ARG A 476 9.93 8.52 1.29
C ARG A 476 10.79 8.80 2.53
N ALA A 477 10.17 8.87 3.70
CA ALA A 477 10.87 9.04 4.96
C ALA A 477 11.80 7.86 5.27
N CYS A 478 11.33 6.62 5.13
CA CYS A 478 12.15 5.43 5.31
C CYS A 478 13.34 5.36 4.33
N LYS A 479 13.14 5.78 3.06
CA LYS A 479 14.22 5.83 2.07
C LYS A 479 15.29 6.87 2.44
N ALA A 480 14.90 7.98 3.04
CA ALA A 480 15.83 9.00 3.52
C ALA A 480 16.72 8.48 4.66
N GLU A 481 16.21 7.54 5.46
CA GLU A 481 16.93 6.90 6.58
C GLU A 481 17.57 5.54 6.21
N ASP A 482 17.51 5.12 4.94
CA ASP A 482 17.99 3.81 4.44
C ASP A 482 17.36 2.63 5.20
N GLU A 483 16.08 2.73 5.56
CA GLU A 483 15.37 1.70 6.34
C GLU A 483 14.28 1.00 5.51
N PRO A 484 14.15 -0.33 5.64
CA PRO A 484 13.09 -1.07 4.98
C PRO A 484 11.70 -0.74 5.58
N VAL A 485 10.78 -0.27 4.75
CA VAL A 485 9.48 0.23 5.19
C VAL A 485 8.66 -0.78 6.00
N ASN A 486 8.60 -2.04 5.55
CA ASN A 486 7.82 -3.07 6.26
C ASN A 486 8.42 -3.41 7.63
N SER A 487 9.74 -3.40 7.75
CA SER A 487 10.43 -3.57 9.03
C SER A 487 10.12 -2.41 9.97
N MET A 488 10.12 -1.19 9.44
CA MET A 488 9.85 0.00 10.22
C MET A 488 8.39 0.04 10.69
N LEU A 489 7.41 -0.24 9.80
CA LEU A 489 6.00 -0.35 10.18
C LEU A 489 5.78 -1.36 11.31
N SER A 490 6.35 -2.57 11.18
CA SER A 490 6.27 -3.59 12.25
C SER A 490 6.97 -3.17 13.54
N SER A 491 8.00 -2.33 13.45
CA SER A 491 8.70 -1.84 14.64
C SER A 491 7.85 -0.86 15.46
N MET A 492 6.90 -0.15 14.81
CA MET A 492 6.03 0.83 15.47
C MET A 492 5.13 0.19 16.55
N ASP A 493 4.79 -1.08 16.42
CA ASP A 493 4.03 -1.82 17.45
C ASP A 493 4.76 -1.88 18.80
N ARG A 494 6.05 -1.56 18.84
CA ARG A 494 6.84 -1.54 20.08
C ARG A 494 6.74 -0.24 20.87
N ILE A 495 6.14 0.81 20.31
CA ILE A 495 5.86 2.05 21.04
C ILE A 495 4.49 1.88 21.68
N GLN A 496 4.46 1.74 23.00
CA GLN A 496 3.31 1.19 23.70
C GLN A 496 2.90 2.07 24.90
N LEU A 497 1.60 2.08 25.11
CA LEU A 497 0.97 2.55 26.34
C LEU A 497 0.62 1.33 27.18
N TYR A 498 0.71 1.44 28.50
CA TYR A 498 0.22 0.43 29.42
C TYR A 498 -0.88 1.02 30.30
N TYR A 499 -1.83 0.19 30.68
CA TYR A 499 -2.85 0.56 31.64
C TYR A 499 -2.22 0.70 33.03
N ALA A 500 -2.18 1.92 33.53
CA ALA A 500 -1.80 2.23 34.90
C ALA A 500 -3.06 2.16 35.80
N SER A 501 -2.92 2.28 37.07
CA SER A 501 -4.05 2.35 38.00
C SER A 501 -4.97 3.54 37.72
N GLU A 502 -6.22 3.50 38.21
CA GLU A 502 -7.18 4.61 38.17
C GLU A 502 -7.66 5.03 36.79
N HIS A 503 -7.88 4.07 35.90
CA HIS A 503 -8.38 4.35 34.53
C HIS A 503 -7.52 5.29 33.71
N THR A 504 -6.20 5.16 33.82
CA THR A 504 -5.25 5.92 33.00
C THR A 504 -4.26 5.01 32.29
N TYR A 505 -3.86 5.40 31.09
CA TYR A 505 -2.72 4.84 30.38
C TYR A 505 -1.50 5.73 30.56
N ALA A 506 -0.34 5.11 30.55
CA ALA A 506 0.95 5.81 30.53
C ALA A 506 1.87 5.18 29.49
N VAL A 507 2.87 5.91 29.03
CA VAL A 507 3.86 5.39 28.06
C VAL A 507 4.69 4.31 28.75
N SER A 508 4.63 3.08 28.23
CA SER A 508 5.47 1.98 28.71
C SER A 508 6.80 1.92 27.96
N ARG A 509 6.79 2.29 26.69
CA ARG A 509 7.99 2.23 25.84
C ARG A 509 8.00 3.39 24.85
N PHE A 510 9.03 4.22 24.97
CA PHE A 510 9.32 5.32 24.04
C PHE A 510 10.00 4.84 22.76
N PRO A 511 9.97 5.65 21.69
CA PRO A 511 10.64 5.34 20.44
C PRO A 511 12.13 5.07 20.61
N SER A 512 12.65 4.05 19.93
CA SER A 512 14.09 3.81 19.72
C SER A 512 14.70 4.90 18.81
N MET A 513 16.03 4.97 18.67
CA MET A 513 16.69 5.95 17.79
C MET A 513 16.15 5.92 16.38
N LYS A 514 16.12 4.75 15.71
CA LYS A 514 15.58 4.62 14.34
C LYS A 514 14.12 5.06 14.20
N GLN A 515 13.30 4.78 15.21
CA GLN A 515 11.91 5.24 15.23
C GLN A 515 11.82 6.75 15.44
N LYS A 516 12.70 7.35 16.26
CA LYS A 516 12.79 8.81 16.44
C LYS A 516 13.20 9.50 15.15
N ASP A 517 14.20 8.96 14.45
CA ASP A 517 14.68 9.51 13.19
C ASP A 517 13.55 9.52 12.16
N LEU A 518 12.85 8.39 11.99
CA LEU A 518 11.68 8.31 11.11
C LEU A 518 10.54 9.27 11.52
N LEU A 519 10.17 9.30 12.80
CA LEU A 519 9.11 10.18 13.31
C LEU A 519 9.51 11.65 13.21
N GLY A 520 10.80 11.95 13.31
CA GLY A 520 11.37 13.29 13.16
C GLY A 520 11.14 13.90 11.77
N HIS A 521 11.08 13.08 10.70
CA HIS A 521 10.68 13.54 9.36
C HIS A 521 9.29 14.16 9.35
N PHE A 522 8.43 13.74 10.26
CA PHE A 522 7.05 14.22 10.42
C PHE A 522 6.91 15.20 11.58
N ASN A 523 8.02 15.72 12.12
CA ASN A 523 8.06 16.60 13.29
C ASN A 523 7.38 16.00 14.54
N ILE A 524 7.46 14.69 14.73
CA ILE A 524 6.98 14.01 15.93
C ILE A 524 8.17 13.76 16.85
N GLU A 525 8.12 14.35 18.04
CA GLU A 525 9.13 14.20 19.08
C GLU A 525 8.68 13.24 20.18
N PRO A 526 9.59 12.65 20.97
CA PRO A 526 9.22 11.79 22.09
C PRO A 526 8.28 12.46 23.11
N ALA A 527 8.36 13.79 23.26
CA ALA A 527 7.47 14.55 24.15
C ALA A 527 6.00 14.53 23.68
N ASP A 528 5.76 14.42 22.37
CA ASP A 528 4.39 14.37 21.82
C ASP A 528 3.63 13.13 22.28
N PHE A 529 4.34 12.06 22.63
CA PHE A 529 3.68 10.84 23.16
C PHE A 529 3.00 11.08 24.50
N LEU A 530 3.44 12.04 25.29
CA LEU A 530 2.76 12.42 26.53
C LEU A 530 1.42 13.12 26.21
N GLU A 531 1.39 13.95 25.17
CA GLU A 531 0.14 14.58 24.72
C GLU A 531 -0.80 13.53 24.08
N PHE A 532 -0.27 12.58 23.30
CA PHE A 532 -1.07 11.48 22.78
C PHE A 532 -1.72 10.66 23.90
N VAL A 533 -0.99 10.38 24.98
CA VAL A 533 -1.53 9.70 26.16
C VAL A 533 -2.64 10.51 26.81
N LYS A 534 -2.44 11.80 27.03
CA LYS A 534 -3.50 12.68 27.60
C LYS A 534 -4.75 12.64 26.72
N TYR A 535 -4.57 12.76 25.40
CA TYR A 535 -5.66 12.68 24.45
C TYR A 535 -6.36 11.32 24.47
N TYR A 536 -5.59 10.23 24.53
CA TYR A 536 -6.14 8.87 24.60
C TYR A 536 -6.92 8.66 25.89
N ASN A 537 -6.39 9.05 27.04
CA ASN A 537 -7.07 8.95 28.34
C ASN A 537 -8.36 9.77 28.38
N ALA A 538 -8.33 10.98 27.84
CA ALA A 538 -9.53 11.81 27.73
C ALA A 538 -10.62 11.13 26.90
N ARG A 539 -10.28 10.38 25.88
CA ARG A 539 -11.22 9.62 25.05
C ARG A 539 -11.69 8.33 25.71
N ALA A 540 -10.75 7.56 26.25
CA ALA A 540 -11.02 6.23 26.79
C ALA A 540 -11.87 6.28 28.06
N PHE A 541 -11.62 7.28 28.95
CA PHE A 541 -12.21 7.32 30.26
C PHE A 541 -13.13 8.51 30.54
N THR A 542 -13.34 9.41 29.59
CA THR A 542 -14.25 10.52 29.80
C THR A 542 -15.71 10.07 29.64
N ALA A 543 -16.49 10.25 30.68
CA ALA A 543 -17.91 9.93 30.68
C ALA A 543 -18.77 10.83 29.79
N VAL A 544 -18.24 11.97 29.33
CA VAL A 544 -18.90 12.89 28.39
C VAL A 544 -18.45 12.61 27.00
N TYR A 545 -19.34 12.08 26.21
CA TYR A 545 -19.20 11.94 24.79
C TYR A 545 -19.32 13.34 24.16
N SER A 546 -18.21 14.01 23.98
CA SER A 546 -18.14 15.16 23.08
C SER A 546 -17.52 14.65 21.78
N GLU A 547 -18.31 14.62 20.72
CA GLU A 547 -17.83 14.35 19.36
C GLU A 547 -16.79 15.40 18.91
N THR A 548 -16.58 16.41 19.72
CA THR A 548 -15.73 17.58 19.52
C THR A 548 -14.41 17.55 20.28
N CYS A 549 -13.94 16.41 20.79
CA CYS A 549 -12.53 16.31 21.16
C CYS A 549 -11.71 16.42 19.89
N ALA A 550 -11.51 17.65 19.43
CA ALA A 550 -10.52 17.98 18.45
C ALA A 550 -9.17 17.43 18.94
N MET A 551 -8.41 16.84 18.02
CA MET A 551 -7.01 16.55 18.29
C MET A 551 -6.32 17.82 18.80
N PRO A 552 -5.37 17.72 19.74
CA PRO A 552 -4.64 18.90 20.18
C PRO A 552 -4.11 19.62 18.93
N GLU A 553 -4.47 20.90 18.79
CA GLU A 553 -4.00 21.73 17.71
C GLU A 553 -2.48 21.69 17.72
N ARG A 554 -1.90 21.01 16.76
CA ARG A 554 -0.47 21.08 16.53
C ARG A 554 -0.17 22.52 16.13
N LYS A 555 0.53 23.25 16.99
CA LYS A 555 1.23 24.45 16.55
C LYS A 555 2.09 24.01 15.38
N GLN A 556 1.81 24.51 14.17
CA GLN A 556 2.69 24.31 13.03
C GLN A 556 4.07 24.74 13.49
N ALA A 557 5.00 23.81 13.60
CA ALA A 557 6.38 24.15 13.86
C ALA A 557 6.80 25.03 12.69
N GLU A 558 7.14 26.29 12.98
CA GLU A 558 7.74 27.16 11.98
C GLU A 558 8.90 26.38 11.35
N PRO A 559 9.04 26.39 10.00
CA PRO A 559 10.10 25.67 9.35
C PRO A 559 11.42 26.13 9.96
N ARG A 560 12.11 25.23 10.67
CA ARG A 560 13.44 25.50 11.23
C ARG A 560 14.30 26.01 10.07
N ARG A 561 14.54 27.34 10.02
CA ARG A 561 15.52 27.92 9.13
C ARG A 561 16.81 27.17 9.40
N ARG A 562 17.29 26.41 8.41
CA ARG A 562 18.62 25.78 8.45
C ARG A 562 19.58 26.89 8.84
N GLY A 563 20.01 26.89 10.09
CA GLY A 563 20.94 27.86 10.61
C GLY A 563 22.21 27.75 9.79
N ARG A 564 22.54 28.86 9.10
CA ARG A 564 23.84 29.00 8.48
C ARG A 564 24.88 28.78 9.59
N PRO A 565 25.89 27.89 9.39
CA PRO A 565 26.90 27.69 10.43
C PRO A 565 27.50 29.02 10.83
N PRO A 566 27.70 29.30 12.12
CA PRO A 566 28.24 30.56 12.57
C PRO A 566 29.62 30.75 11.95
N LYS A 567 29.82 31.90 11.26
CA LYS A 567 31.14 32.33 10.82
C LYS A 567 31.99 32.51 12.08
N ASN A 568 32.95 31.63 12.27
CA ASN A 568 34.00 31.78 13.27
C ASN A 568 34.87 33.02 12.92
N ASN A 569 34.53 34.18 13.51
CA ASN A 569 35.45 35.29 13.68
C ASN A 569 35.89 35.28 15.13
N SER A 570 36.84 34.41 15.46
CA SER A 570 37.63 34.55 16.68
C SER A 570 39.09 34.21 16.35
N LYS A 571 39.92 35.24 16.58
CA LYS A 571 41.39 35.15 16.48
C LYS A 571 41.94 34.00 17.32
N PRO A 572 43.04 33.33 16.93
CA PRO A 572 43.60 32.23 17.67
C PRO A 572 44.19 32.71 18.99
N ILE A 573 43.61 32.27 20.10
CA ILE A 573 44.24 32.40 21.42
C ILE A 573 45.17 31.21 21.55
N GLN A 574 46.46 31.48 21.65
CA GLN A 574 47.47 30.48 21.98
C GLN A 574 47.14 29.88 23.35
N LYS A 575 46.90 28.60 23.41
CA LYS A 575 46.78 27.82 24.65
C LYS A 575 48.07 27.09 24.90
N GLU A 576 48.77 27.45 25.99
CA GLU A 576 49.88 26.71 26.55
C GLU A 576 49.48 25.26 26.90
N PRO A 577 50.40 24.28 26.83
CA PRO A 577 50.10 22.89 27.08
C PRO A 577 49.92 22.61 28.58
N ARG A 578 48.70 22.24 28.98
CA ARG A 578 48.42 21.75 30.35
C ARG A 578 49.02 20.35 30.56
N LYS A 579 49.99 20.25 31.46
CA LYS A 579 50.53 18.98 31.99
C LYS A 579 49.41 18.19 32.69
N ARG A 580 49.13 16.97 32.22
CA ARG A 580 48.27 16.01 32.92
C ARG A 580 48.96 15.49 34.16
N GLY A 581 48.54 15.88 35.34
CA GLY A 581 48.95 15.34 36.61
C GLY A 581 48.33 13.95 36.82
N ARG A 582 49.19 12.97 37.12
CA ARG A 582 48.86 11.60 37.44
C ARG A 582 48.53 11.53 38.95
N LYS A 583 47.40 10.95 39.32
CA LYS A 583 47.09 10.66 40.74
C LYS A 583 48.06 9.60 41.28
N PRO A 584 48.57 9.74 42.54
CA PRO A 584 49.44 8.74 43.11
C PRO A 584 48.65 7.59 43.74
N GLY A 585 49.18 6.36 43.57
CA GLY A 585 48.83 5.20 44.42
C GLY A 585 48.21 3.99 43.72
N SER A 586 49.00 3.19 43.04
CA SER A 586 48.88 1.73 43.11
C SER A 586 50.22 1.08 42.77
N LYS A 587 50.67 0.21 43.68
CA LYS A 587 51.96 -0.48 43.64
C LYS A 587 51.97 -1.53 42.51
N ASN A 588 53.06 -1.52 41.74
CA ASN A 588 53.36 -2.53 40.73
C ASN A 588 53.78 -3.85 41.38
N LYS A 589 53.26 -4.98 40.89
CA LYS A 589 53.88 -6.32 41.04
C LYS A 589 54.69 -6.61 39.79
N PRO A 590 55.83 -7.41 39.95
CA PRO A 590 56.79 -7.62 38.88
C PRO A 590 56.27 -8.55 37.78
N LYS A 591 56.76 -8.31 36.57
CA LYS A 591 56.55 -9.14 35.37
C LYS A 591 57.43 -10.36 35.42
N GLU A 592 56.83 -11.52 35.20
CA GLU A 592 57.55 -12.70 34.69
C GLU A 592 57.56 -12.71 33.16
N GLU A 593 58.71 -12.97 32.57
CA GLU A 593 58.90 -13.14 31.13
C GLU A 593 58.28 -14.47 30.67
N VAL A 594 57.46 -14.46 29.62
CA VAL A 594 57.22 -15.64 28.80
C VAL A 594 57.08 -15.21 27.33
N THR A 595 57.84 -15.90 26.57
CA THR A 595 58.23 -15.92 25.17
C THR A 595 57.10 -15.86 24.12
N ALA A 596 57.41 -15.16 23.03
CA ALA A 596 57.06 -15.30 21.60
C ALA A 596 55.57 -15.19 21.16
N PRO A 597 55.30 -14.44 20.07
CA PRO A 597 53.94 -14.11 19.64
C PRO A 597 53.37 -15.13 18.64
N LEU A 598 52.07 -15.49 18.84
CA LEU A 598 51.26 -16.23 17.89
C LEU A 598 50.54 -15.29 16.93
N PRO A 599 50.29 -15.69 15.67
CA PRO A 599 49.80 -14.81 14.62
C PRO A 599 48.30 -14.56 14.71
N LYS A 600 47.88 -13.35 14.31
CA LYS A 600 46.50 -12.89 14.23
C LYS A 600 45.70 -13.71 13.20
N ARG A 601 44.62 -14.36 13.64
CA ARG A 601 43.61 -15.01 12.77
C ARG A 601 42.70 -13.97 12.13
N GLY A 602 42.75 -13.92 10.80
CA GLY A 602 41.76 -13.22 10.00
C GLY A 602 40.44 -13.97 10.00
N ARG A 603 39.31 -13.24 10.03
CA ARG A 603 37.98 -13.79 9.86
C ARG A 603 37.78 -14.20 8.39
N GLY A 604 37.95 -15.48 8.09
CA GLY A 604 37.62 -16.10 6.80
C GLY A 604 36.38 -16.98 6.97
N ARG A 605 35.46 -16.80 6.03
CA ARG A 605 34.22 -17.59 5.85
C ARG A 605 34.60 -19.04 5.50
N PRO A 606 33.99 -20.09 6.08
CA PRO A 606 34.35 -21.47 5.76
C PRO A 606 33.88 -21.85 4.34
N ARG A 607 34.84 -22.38 3.54
CA ARG A 607 34.55 -23.12 2.30
C ARG A 607 33.98 -24.50 2.66
N LYS A 608 32.88 -24.87 1.98
CA LYS A 608 32.35 -26.24 1.99
C LYS A 608 33.30 -27.17 1.23
N THR A 609 33.89 -28.13 1.92
CA THR A 609 34.54 -29.31 1.34
C THR A 609 33.45 -30.31 0.95
N GLN A 610 33.53 -30.80 -0.30
CA GLN A 610 32.81 -31.99 -0.75
C GLN A 610 33.36 -33.24 -0.08
N GLN A 611 32.48 -34.04 0.50
CA GLN A 611 32.71 -35.46 0.73
C GLN A 611 31.52 -36.21 0.15
N GLU A 612 31.85 -37.08 -0.81
CA GLU A 612 30.95 -38.10 -1.37
C GLU A 612 30.56 -39.06 -0.26
N THR A 613 29.25 -39.30 -0.09
CA THR A 613 28.73 -40.53 0.51
C THR A 613 27.42 -40.94 -0.20
N VAL A 614 27.46 -42.19 -0.49
CA VAL A 614 26.52 -43.09 -1.19
C VAL A 614 25.05 -42.90 -0.77
N ALA A 615 24.16 -42.91 -1.78
CA ALA A 615 22.73 -42.88 -1.69
C ALA A 615 22.09 -44.08 -0.99
N VAL A 616 21.19 -43.82 -0.05
CA VAL A 616 20.11 -44.74 0.29
C VAL A 616 18.77 -44.01 0.14
N LYS A 617 17.97 -44.47 -0.86
CA LYS A 617 16.60 -44.04 -1.11
C LYS A 617 15.69 -44.54 0.01
N ARG A 618 14.95 -43.64 0.67
CA ARG A 618 13.67 -43.96 1.33
C ARG A 618 12.62 -42.97 0.88
N GLY A 619 11.61 -43.48 0.19
CA GLY A 619 10.45 -42.75 -0.27
C GLY A 619 9.48 -42.40 0.88
N PRO A 620 8.65 -41.34 0.75
CA PRO A 620 7.64 -41.01 1.73
C PRO A 620 6.42 -41.93 1.61
N GLY A 621 6.09 -42.62 2.70
CA GLY A 621 4.89 -43.44 2.83
C GLY A 621 3.62 -42.60 2.87
N ARG A 622 2.66 -43.00 2.08
CA ARG A 622 1.28 -42.48 2.02
C ARG A 622 0.45 -43.15 3.13
N PRO A 623 -0.38 -42.40 3.90
CA PRO A 623 -1.31 -43.03 4.84
C PRO A 623 -2.45 -43.71 4.09
N LYS A 624 -2.76 -44.96 4.48
CA LYS A 624 -3.92 -45.74 4.02
C LYS A 624 -5.18 -45.25 4.76
N GLY A 625 -6.28 -45.18 4.00
CA GLY A 625 -7.58 -45.54 4.54
C GLY A 625 -8.65 -44.44 4.59
N SER A 626 -9.44 -44.27 3.53
CA SER A 626 -10.89 -44.17 3.68
C SER A 626 -11.56 -44.85 2.50
N LYS A 627 -12.42 -45.84 2.83
CA LYS A 627 -13.25 -46.63 1.89
C LYS A 627 -14.48 -45.80 1.54
N ASN A 628 -14.66 -45.48 0.28
CA ASN A 628 -15.94 -45.03 -0.25
C ASN A 628 -16.90 -46.19 -0.40
N LYS A 629 -18.09 -46.09 0.16
CA LYS A 629 -19.22 -46.95 -0.11
C LYS A 629 -19.97 -46.45 -1.36
N PRO A 630 -20.49 -47.35 -2.21
CA PRO A 630 -21.24 -46.97 -3.40
C PRO A 630 -22.67 -46.55 -3.04
N LYS A 631 -23.19 -45.54 -3.74
CA LYS A 631 -24.61 -45.22 -3.77
C LYS A 631 -25.28 -46.05 -4.85
N VAL A 632 -26.32 -46.76 -4.46
CA VAL A 632 -27.31 -47.41 -5.33
C VAL A 632 -28.48 -46.46 -5.50
N THR A 633 -28.95 -46.36 -6.74
CA THR A 633 -30.13 -45.70 -7.34
C THR A 633 -30.17 -44.19 -7.28
#